data_c9657f7db071cc73ca8b9f1d2ac31b7f
#
_entry.id   c9657f7db071cc73ca8b9f1d2ac31b7f
#
_cell.length_a   1.000
_cell.length_b   1.000
_cell.length_c   1.000
_cell.angle_alpha   90.00
_cell.angle_beta   90.00
_cell.angle_gamma   90.00
#
_symmetry.space_group_name_H-M   'P 1'
#
loop_
_entity.id
_entity.type
_entity.pdbx_description
1 polymer ?
#
loop_
_entity_poly.entity_id
_entity_poly.type
_entity_poly.pdbx_seq_one_letter_code
_entity_poly.pdbx_strand_id
1 'polypeptide(L)'
;TGSGYQAAVASRLAQEVYTIERVESFDARVREVFHELGYTNIVCRIGDGTRGWPEAAPFEAILVTAAGRRVPQPLVEQLAVGGRLIMPVENDRGRQVIVRMTRTSEEDYAQEHFLAVAFVPLLGAFA
;
A
#
# COMPACT_ATOMS: atom_id res chain seq x y z
N THR A 1 -4.55 3.45 5.18
CA THR A 1 -4.38 4.88 5.45
C THR A 1 -4.19 5.18 6.94
N GLY A 2 -5.05 4.63 7.81
CA GLY A 2 -4.97 4.83 9.25
C GLY A 2 -5.02 6.32 9.63
N SER A 3 -3.99 6.78 10.36
CA SER A 3 -3.88 8.19 10.77
C SER A 3 -3.50 9.16 9.63
N GLY A 4 -3.14 8.65 8.46
CA GLY A 4 -2.64 9.44 7.34
C GLY A 4 -1.14 9.77 7.40
N TYR A 5 -0.44 9.41 8.46
CA TYR A 5 0.98 9.74 8.62
C TYR A 5 1.84 9.19 7.48
N GLN A 6 1.70 7.92 7.13
CA GLN A 6 2.48 7.30 6.05
C GLN A 6 2.19 7.96 4.69
N ALA A 7 0.93 8.28 4.40
CA ALA A 7 0.55 8.97 3.17
C ALA A 7 1.12 10.40 3.13
N ALA A 8 1.11 11.11 4.26
CA ALA A 8 1.72 12.43 4.36
C ALA A 8 3.23 12.41 4.11
N VAL A 9 3.96 11.45 4.69
CA VAL A 9 5.40 11.27 4.43
C VAL A 9 5.65 10.94 2.96
N ALA A 10 4.90 9.98 2.39
CA ALA A 10 5.03 9.60 0.99
C ALA A 10 4.76 10.78 0.03
N SER A 11 3.82 11.67 0.38
CA SER A 11 3.49 12.84 -0.44
C SER A 11 4.62 13.86 -0.59
N ARG A 12 5.60 13.83 0.30
CA ARG A 12 6.80 14.67 0.22
C ARG A 12 7.89 14.09 -0.70
N LEU A 13 7.75 12.81 -1.06
CA LEU A 13 8.72 12.06 -1.86
C LEU A 13 8.18 11.68 -3.23
N ALA A 14 6.87 11.77 -3.43
CA ALA A 14 6.18 11.43 -4.66
C ALA A 14 5.42 12.64 -5.24
N GLN A 15 5.21 12.64 -6.53
CA GLN A 15 4.42 13.67 -7.20
C GLN A 15 2.95 13.61 -6.77
N GLU A 16 2.40 12.41 -6.64
CA GLU A 16 1.02 12.15 -6.24
C GLU A 16 0.92 10.86 -5.43
N VAL A 17 0.10 10.85 -4.40
CA VAL A 17 -0.16 9.69 -3.55
C VAL A 17 -1.63 9.33 -3.60
N TYR A 18 -1.92 8.07 -3.93
CA TYR A 18 -3.24 7.45 -3.85
C TYR A 18 -3.30 6.59 -2.60
N THR A 19 -4.23 6.88 -1.70
CA THR A 19 -4.37 6.13 -0.45
C THR A 19 -5.77 5.57 -0.30
N ILE A 20 -5.87 4.30 0.11
CA ILE A 20 -7.14 3.59 0.29
C ILE A 20 -7.35 3.30 1.77
N GLU A 21 -8.54 3.62 2.29
CA GLU A 21 -8.98 3.31 3.63
C GLU A 21 -10.29 2.53 3.58
N ARG A 22 -10.39 1.45 4.36
CA ARG A 22 -11.64 0.70 4.43
C ARG A 22 -12.61 1.20 5.51
N VAL A 23 -12.09 1.91 6.51
CA VAL A 23 -12.88 2.44 7.63
C VAL A 23 -13.26 3.89 7.34
N GLU A 24 -14.54 4.13 7.10
CA GLU A 24 -15.07 5.43 6.67
C GLU A 24 -14.76 6.57 7.63
N SER A 25 -14.84 6.31 8.95
CA SER A 25 -14.54 7.32 9.97
C SER A 25 -13.07 7.75 9.97
N PHE A 26 -12.15 6.87 9.62
CA PHE A 26 -10.73 7.21 9.46
C PHE A 26 -10.50 8.05 8.20
N ASP A 27 -11.14 7.69 7.09
CA ASP A 27 -11.03 8.45 5.85
C ASP A 27 -11.51 9.89 6.01
N ALA A 28 -12.68 10.10 6.62
CA ALA A 28 -13.23 11.43 6.85
C ALA A 28 -12.28 12.30 7.68
N ARG A 29 -11.77 11.76 8.79
CA ARG A 29 -10.83 12.47 9.67
C ARG A 29 -9.52 12.82 8.98
N VAL A 30 -8.97 11.89 8.22
CA VAL A 30 -7.69 12.06 7.53
C VAL A 30 -7.81 13.12 6.43
N ARG A 31 -8.92 13.17 5.70
CA ARG A 31 -9.18 14.22 4.70
C ARG A 31 -9.19 15.61 5.33
N GLU A 32 -9.83 15.76 6.49
CA GLU A 32 -9.81 17.04 7.23
C GLU A 32 -8.37 17.44 7.60
N VAL A 33 -7.60 16.52 8.17
CA VAL A 33 -6.20 16.77 8.55
C VAL A 33 -5.34 17.15 7.34
N PHE A 34 -5.47 16.45 6.22
CA PHE A 34 -4.73 16.79 5.00
C PHE A 34 -5.10 18.17 4.47
N HIS A 35 -6.38 18.52 4.51
CA HIS A 35 -6.85 19.84 4.10
C HIS A 35 -6.29 20.95 5.02
N GLU A 36 -6.40 20.77 6.34
CA GLU A 36 -5.91 21.75 7.34
C GLU A 36 -4.39 21.97 7.23
N LEU A 37 -3.62 20.91 6.97
CA LEU A 37 -2.17 20.96 6.84
C LEU A 37 -1.67 21.34 5.43
N GLY A 38 -2.59 21.58 4.49
CA GLY A 38 -2.25 22.03 3.14
C GLY A 38 -1.64 20.97 2.22
N TYR A 39 -1.94 19.68 2.45
CA TYR A 39 -1.56 18.61 1.51
C TYR A 39 -2.47 18.64 0.29
N THR A 40 -1.91 18.81 -0.91
CA THR A 40 -2.65 18.97 -2.18
C THR A 40 -2.45 17.80 -3.15
N ASN A 41 -1.52 16.90 -2.86
CA ASN A 41 -1.13 15.79 -3.75
C ASN A 41 -1.48 14.40 -3.20
N ILE A 42 -2.46 14.31 -2.29
CA ILE A 42 -2.95 13.06 -1.72
C ILE A 42 -4.41 12.86 -2.15
N VAL A 43 -4.68 11.77 -2.84
CA VAL A 43 -6.03 11.36 -3.26
C VAL A 43 -6.49 10.20 -2.38
N CYS A 44 -7.59 10.39 -1.67
CA CYS A 44 -8.14 9.41 -0.74
C CYS A 44 -9.34 8.67 -1.35
N ARG A 45 -9.46 7.37 -1.08
CA ARG A 45 -10.59 6.52 -1.49
C ARG A 45 -11.00 5.60 -0.35
N ILE A 46 -12.30 5.46 -0.13
CA ILE A 46 -12.85 4.40 0.73
C ILE A 46 -12.98 3.13 -0.10
N GLY A 47 -12.46 2.01 0.41
CA GLY A 47 -12.54 0.74 -0.30
C GLY A 47 -11.64 -0.36 0.26
N ASP A 48 -11.60 -1.46 -0.49
CA ASP A 48 -10.75 -2.60 -0.19
C ASP A 48 -9.36 -2.38 -0.81
N GLY A 49 -8.36 -2.09 0.03
CA GLY A 49 -6.98 -1.84 -0.39
C GLY A 49 -6.32 -3.02 -1.10
N THR A 50 -6.78 -4.26 -0.87
CA THR A 50 -6.24 -5.45 -1.54
C THR A 50 -6.55 -5.50 -3.04
N ARG A 51 -7.50 -4.71 -3.50
CA ARG A 51 -7.86 -4.54 -4.92
C ARG A 51 -7.02 -3.47 -5.63
N GLY A 52 -6.32 -2.64 -4.85
CA GLY A 52 -5.60 -1.50 -5.38
C GLY A 52 -6.51 -0.43 -6.00
N TRP A 53 -5.97 0.26 -6.99
CA TRP A 53 -6.65 1.35 -7.70
C TRP A 53 -6.37 1.25 -9.20
N PRO A 54 -7.05 0.33 -9.91
CA PRO A 54 -6.76 0.04 -11.32
C PRO A 54 -6.83 1.26 -12.24
N GLU A 55 -7.77 2.18 -11.96
CA GLU A 55 -7.99 3.37 -12.78
C GLU A 55 -6.83 4.37 -12.74
N ALA A 56 -6.00 4.30 -11.68
CA ALA A 56 -4.82 5.15 -11.49
C ALA A 56 -3.50 4.40 -11.77
N ALA A 57 -3.56 3.09 -12.02
CA ALA A 57 -2.38 2.29 -12.36
C ALA A 57 -1.81 2.70 -13.75
N PRO A 58 -0.50 2.42 -14.00
CA PRO A 58 0.45 1.72 -13.15
C PRO A 58 1.09 2.61 -12.06
N PHE A 59 1.58 1.97 -10.99
CA PHE A 59 2.24 2.65 -9.88
C PHE A 59 3.74 2.35 -9.83
N GLU A 60 4.55 3.37 -9.59
CA GLU A 60 5.99 3.22 -9.38
C GLU A 60 6.34 2.66 -8.00
N ALA A 61 5.47 2.91 -7.00
CA ALA A 61 5.61 2.39 -5.65
C ALA A 61 4.25 2.08 -5.03
N ILE A 62 4.16 0.95 -4.33
CA ILE A 62 3.00 0.57 -3.54
C ILE A 62 3.46 0.22 -2.13
N LEU A 63 2.85 0.85 -1.12
CA LEU A 63 3.10 0.56 0.29
C LEU A 63 1.85 -0.05 0.92
N VAL A 64 1.97 -1.24 1.49
CA VAL A 64 0.90 -1.90 2.24
C VAL A 64 1.29 -1.92 3.71
N THR A 65 0.52 -1.27 4.55
CA THR A 65 0.79 -1.05 5.97
C THR A 65 -0.02 -1.97 6.89
N ALA A 66 -0.35 -3.15 6.40
CA ALA A 66 -1.01 -4.24 7.11
C ALA A 66 -0.46 -5.59 6.61
N ALA A 67 -0.36 -6.59 7.48
CA ALA A 67 0.23 -7.89 7.15
C ALA A 67 -0.77 -8.83 6.49
N GLY A 68 -0.44 -9.31 5.31
CA GLY A 68 -1.17 -10.37 4.60
C GLY A 68 -0.44 -11.70 4.67
N ARG A 69 -1.12 -12.79 4.33
CA ARG A 69 -0.49 -14.11 4.17
C ARG A 69 0.29 -14.24 2.87
N ARG A 70 0.00 -13.38 1.92
CA ARG A 70 0.63 -13.30 0.60
C ARG A 70 0.53 -11.88 0.06
N VAL A 71 1.31 -11.58 -0.96
CA VAL A 71 1.16 -10.33 -1.70
C VAL A 71 -0.10 -10.43 -2.57
N PRO A 72 -1.07 -9.51 -2.43
CA PRO A 72 -2.28 -9.53 -3.28
C PRO A 72 -1.93 -9.38 -4.76
N GLN A 73 -2.41 -10.32 -5.58
CA GLN A 73 -2.13 -10.33 -7.01
C GLN A 73 -2.55 -9.03 -7.73
N PRO A 74 -3.72 -8.42 -7.43
CA PRO A 74 -4.10 -7.16 -8.06
C PRO A 74 -3.11 -6.01 -7.83
N LEU A 75 -2.40 -6.00 -6.69
CA LEU A 75 -1.39 -4.97 -6.40
C LEU A 75 -0.12 -5.20 -7.22
N VAL A 76 0.27 -6.45 -7.40
CA VAL A 76 1.45 -6.80 -8.22
C VAL A 76 1.24 -6.41 -9.67
N GLU A 77 0.05 -6.68 -10.21
CA GLU A 77 -0.33 -6.35 -11.59
C GLU A 77 -0.39 -4.85 -11.86
N GLN A 78 -0.64 -4.05 -10.83
CA GLN A 78 -0.70 -2.59 -10.91
C GLN A 78 0.67 -1.90 -10.77
N LEU A 79 1.76 -2.64 -10.58
CA LEU A 79 3.11 -2.07 -10.60
C LEU A 79 3.54 -1.69 -12.02
N ALA A 80 4.16 -0.54 -12.15
CA ALA A 80 4.93 -0.21 -13.36
C ALA A 80 6.15 -1.13 -13.48
N VAL A 81 6.66 -1.34 -14.68
CA VAL A 81 7.96 -2.00 -14.87
C VAL A 81 9.05 -1.19 -14.14
N GLY A 82 9.85 -1.86 -13.31
CA GLY A 82 10.78 -1.22 -12.39
C GLY A 82 10.14 -0.74 -11.07
N GLY A 83 8.82 -0.79 -10.96
CA GLY A 83 8.07 -0.44 -9.75
C GLY A 83 8.25 -1.45 -8.62
N ARG A 84 8.06 -0.98 -7.39
CA ARG A 84 8.27 -1.77 -6.16
C ARG A 84 7.06 -1.73 -5.25
N LEU A 85 6.70 -2.89 -4.73
CA LEU A 85 5.71 -3.04 -3.67
C LEU A 85 6.42 -3.48 -2.39
N ILE A 86 6.10 -2.84 -1.28
CA ILE A 86 6.60 -3.19 0.05
C ILE A 86 5.41 -3.53 0.94
N MET A 87 5.44 -4.71 1.57
CA MET A 87 4.43 -5.09 2.56
C MET A 87 4.96 -6.10 3.57
N PRO A 88 4.38 -6.16 4.77
CA PRO A 88 4.61 -7.25 5.70
C PRO A 88 3.82 -8.49 5.26
N VAL A 89 4.51 -9.64 5.20
CA VAL A 89 3.90 -10.94 4.88
C VAL A 89 4.09 -11.88 6.07
N GLU A 90 3.00 -12.52 6.49
CA GLU A 90 2.99 -13.48 7.57
C GLU A 90 3.19 -14.90 7.02
N ASN A 91 4.14 -15.63 7.60
CA ASN A 91 4.36 -17.03 7.26
C ASN A 91 3.46 -17.96 8.11
N ASP A 92 3.51 -19.27 7.81
CA ASP A 92 2.69 -20.31 8.48
C ASP A 92 2.94 -20.43 10.00
N ARG A 93 4.02 -19.85 10.51
CA ARG A 93 4.36 -19.82 11.94
C ARG A 93 3.92 -18.51 12.62
N GLY A 94 3.14 -17.67 11.95
CA GLY A 94 2.69 -16.37 12.47
C GLY A 94 3.79 -15.30 12.54
N ARG A 95 4.93 -15.52 11.90
CA ARG A 95 6.01 -14.52 11.83
C ARG A 95 5.83 -13.64 10.60
N GLN A 96 5.89 -12.34 10.83
CA GLN A 96 5.80 -11.35 9.76
C GLN A 96 7.20 -10.86 9.36
N VAL A 97 7.44 -10.78 8.06
CA VAL A 97 8.66 -10.20 7.49
C VAL A 97 8.29 -9.19 6.42
N ILE A 98 9.08 -8.14 6.28
CA ILE A 98 8.93 -7.21 5.16
C ILE A 98 9.34 -7.91 3.87
N VAL A 99 8.45 -7.87 2.90
CA VAL A 99 8.70 -8.34 1.54
C VAL A 99 8.74 -7.15 0.59
N ARG A 100 9.72 -7.13 -0.30
CA ARG A 100 9.74 -6.26 -1.46
C ARG A 100 9.49 -7.08 -2.72
N MET A 101 8.50 -6.70 -3.48
CA MET A 101 8.24 -7.21 -4.83
C MET A 101 8.67 -6.14 -5.83
N THR A 102 9.49 -6.48 -6.79
CA THR A 102 9.91 -5.58 -7.87
C THR A 102 9.45 -6.16 -9.20
N ARG A 103 8.75 -5.38 -10.01
CA ARG A 103 8.42 -5.78 -11.38
C ARG A 103 9.65 -5.53 -12.26
N THR A 104 10.30 -6.58 -12.71
CA THR A 104 11.57 -6.50 -13.46
C THR A 104 11.38 -6.40 -14.97
N SER A 105 10.26 -6.93 -15.48
CA SER A 105 9.83 -6.82 -16.89
C SER A 105 8.31 -6.87 -16.98
N GLU A 106 7.75 -6.93 -18.18
CA GLU A 106 6.30 -7.06 -18.40
C GLU A 106 5.71 -8.28 -17.68
N GLU A 107 6.44 -9.39 -17.61
CA GLU A 107 5.97 -10.68 -17.08
C GLU A 107 6.74 -11.17 -15.85
N ASP A 108 7.89 -10.55 -15.53
CA ASP A 108 8.78 -11.04 -14.48
C ASP A 108 8.76 -10.17 -13.23
N TYR A 109 8.88 -10.83 -12.07
CA TYR A 109 8.93 -10.22 -10.76
C TYR A 109 10.03 -10.83 -9.91
N ALA A 110 10.74 -9.99 -9.15
CA ALA A 110 11.71 -10.41 -8.15
C ALA A 110 11.13 -10.18 -6.74
N GLN A 111 11.35 -11.12 -5.83
CA GLN A 111 10.91 -11.01 -4.44
C GLN A 111 12.11 -11.10 -3.51
N GLU A 112 12.16 -10.19 -2.54
CA GLU A 112 13.19 -10.14 -1.50
C GLU A 112 12.56 -10.05 -0.12
N HIS A 113 13.21 -10.63 0.87
CA HIS A 113 12.78 -10.64 2.26
C HIS A 113 13.76 -9.82 3.11
N PHE A 114 13.23 -9.05 4.04
CA PHE A 114 14.04 -8.18 4.89
C PHE A 114 13.87 -8.54 6.37
N LEU A 115 13.58 -7.58 7.22
CA LEU A 115 13.53 -7.71 8.67
C LEU A 115 12.18 -8.26 9.16
N ALA A 116 12.22 -8.86 10.36
CA ALA A 116 11.02 -9.24 11.09
C ALA A 116 10.29 -8.00 11.62
N VAL A 117 8.96 -8.03 11.56
CA VAL A 117 8.08 -6.91 11.93
C VAL A 117 6.80 -7.42 12.61
N ALA A 118 5.98 -6.49 13.11
CA ALA A 118 4.65 -6.75 13.62
C ALA A 118 3.69 -5.64 13.14
N PHE A 119 2.72 -6.02 12.31
CA PHE A 119 1.68 -5.16 11.77
C PHE A 119 0.31 -5.73 12.07
N VAL A 120 -0.71 -4.88 12.01
CA VAL A 120 -2.11 -5.30 12.04
C VAL A 120 -2.44 -6.17 10.81
N PRO A 121 -3.43 -7.08 10.90
CA PRO A 121 -3.79 -7.93 9.77
C PRO A 121 -4.38 -7.12 8.60
N LEU A 122 -3.98 -7.48 7.40
CA LEU A 122 -4.60 -7.00 6.17
C LEU A 122 -5.97 -7.66 6.03
N LEU A 123 -6.98 -6.88 5.73
CA LEU A 123 -8.36 -7.33 5.56
C LEU A 123 -8.84 -6.94 4.17
N GLY A 124 -9.40 -7.90 3.43
CA GLY A 124 -9.92 -7.68 2.09
C GLY A 124 -10.10 -8.96 1.30
N ALA A 125 -10.57 -8.84 0.07
CA ALA A 125 -10.90 -9.98 -0.80
C ALA A 125 -9.66 -10.81 -1.20
N PHE A 126 -8.48 -10.20 -1.19
CA PHE A 126 -7.21 -10.82 -1.60
C PHE A 126 -6.17 -10.86 -0.47
N ALA A 127 -6.60 -10.67 0.78
CA ALA A 127 -5.73 -10.67 1.95
C ALA A 127 -5.11 -12.05 2.26
#